data_c41f3b8425b03f79a2e19ad577bb8194
#
_entry.id   c41f3b8425b03f79a2e19ad577bb8194
#
_cell.length_a   1.000
_cell.length_b   1.000
_cell.length_c   1.000
_cell.angle_alpha   90.00
_cell.angle_beta   90.00
_cell.angle_gamma   90.00
#
_symmetry.space_group_name_H-M   'P 1'
#
loop_
_entity.id
_entity.type
_entity.pdbx_description
1 polymer ?
#
loop_
_entity_poly.entity_id
_entity_poly.type
_entity_poly.pdbx_seq_one_letter_code
_entity_poly.pdbx_strand_id
1 'polypeptide(L)'
;MTNYTDQGKKAVNNHEIIVIVNFVLNVPLILISITGNSLVLAAILKTPSIRTPSMIMISSLAVSDLLVGIMAQPLFLVNEFKNLTERNLLLHSLTSLAGFFVCGVSLGTTTLICVDRFMAVQYHMRYSSIVTKLRVLYTVVATWLFTFLCLGLYFWNKPRYHLLAGIYTAMCLIICTYLYIKIYGIVRHHQLQIRVQEQAVHSSNVGRQHLMLRLKKSAFSTFLFYICMVICFFPNVILMALFGTVYAKWRPEWDLATTVVFMNSSINPILYCWRLRELRAAVRKIGNKMLHKQTDEEIVTTTYAG
;
A
#
# COMPACT_ATOMS: atom_id res chain seq x y z
N MET A 1 -16.01 33.46 -32.74
CA MET A 1 -15.64 33.79 -31.35
C MET A 1 -16.38 32.96 -30.29
N THR A 2 -17.58 32.46 -30.53
CA THR A 2 -18.42 31.67 -29.61
C THR A 2 -17.85 30.30 -29.22
N ASN A 3 -17.12 29.61 -30.09
CA ASN A 3 -16.59 28.28 -29.83
C ASN A 3 -15.44 28.25 -28.79
N TYR A 4 -14.61 29.30 -28.69
CA TYR A 4 -13.50 29.37 -27.73
C TYR A 4 -13.96 29.61 -26.29
N THR A 5 -15.00 30.42 -26.11
CA THR A 5 -15.59 30.70 -24.78
C THR A 5 -16.35 29.49 -24.22
N ASP A 6 -16.95 28.68 -25.07
CA ASP A 6 -17.73 27.50 -24.69
C ASP A 6 -16.81 26.32 -24.35
N GLN A 7 -15.69 26.15 -25.05
CA GLN A 7 -14.64 25.18 -24.73
C GLN A 7 -13.93 25.54 -23.41
N GLY A 8 -13.66 26.82 -23.16
CA GLY A 8 -13.08 27.30 -21.90
C GLY A 8 -14.00 27.04 -20.70
N LYS A 9 -15.29 27.32 -20.81
CA LYS A 9 -16.28 27.05 -19.74
C LYS A 9 -16.43 25.55 -19.45
N LYS A 10 -16.46 24.70 -20.49
CA LYS A 10 -16.48 23.22 -20.32
C LYS A 10 -15.23 22.69 -19.65
N ALA A 11 -14.06 23.21 -19.96
CA ALA A 11 -12.81 22.79 -19.34
C ALA A 11 -12.75 23.17 -17.85
N VAL A 12 -13.22 24.36 -17.47
CA VAL A 12 -13.32 24.82 -16.07
C VAL A 12 -14.32 23.97 -15.30
N ASN A 13 -15.50 23.71 -15.86
CA ASN A 13 -16.54 22.89 -15.23
C ASN A 13 -16.07 21.44 -15.00
N ASN A 14 -15.33 20.85 -15.96
CA ASN A 14 -14.75 19.52 -15.82
C ASN A 14 -13.68 19.47 -14.71
N HIS A 15 -12.90 20.54 -14.51
CA HIS A 15 -11.92 20.63 -13.45
C HIS A 15 -12.57 20.63 -12.07
N GLU A 16 -13.56 21.46 -11.86
CA GLU A 16 -14.31 21.53 -10.60
C GLU A 16 -14.94 20.17 -10.24
N ILE A 17 -15.53 19.48 -11.21
CA ILE A 17 -16.11 18.14 -11.01
C ILE A 17 -15.05 17.15 -10.53
N ILE A 18 -13.86 17.16 -11.12
CA ILE A 18 -12.78 16.23 -10.74
C ILE A 18 -12.27 16.54 -9.35
N VAL A 19 -12.11 17.81 -8.99
CA VAL A 19 -11.74 18.21 -7.62
C VAL A 19 -12.77 17.69 -6.61
N ILE A 20 -14.08 17.86 -6.90
CA ILE A 20 -15.15 17.33 -6.05
C ILE A 20 -15.06 15.80 -5.91
N VAL A 21 -14.86 15.08 -7.03
CA VAL A 21 -14.70 13.62 -7.03
C VAL A 21 -13.49 13.20 -6.18
N ASN A 22 -12.36 13.88 -6.34
CA ASN A 22 -11.16 13.61 -5.53
C ASN A 22 -11.41 13.84 -4.05
N PHE A 23 -12.14 14.91 -3.64
CA PHE A 23 -12.52 15.14 -2.25
C PHE A 23 -13.42 14.03 -1.71
N VAL A 24 -14.47 13.67 -2.42
CA VAL A 24 -15.43 12.63 -2.03
C VAL A 24 -14.74 11.28 -1.86
N LEU A 25 -13.77 10.95 -2.70
CA LEU A 25 -13.02 9.70 -2.62
C LEU A 25 -11.95 9.75 -1.53
N ASN A 26 -11.16 10.81 -1.44
CA ASN A 26 -10.02 10.86 -0.52
C ASN A 26 -10.41 11.03 0.94
N VAL A 27 -11.49 11.74 1.29
CA VAL A 27 -11.89 11.93 2.70
C VAL A 27 -12.12 10.59 3.42
N PRO A 28 -12.94 9.65 2.92
CA PRO A 28 -13.06 8.34 3.54
C PRO A 28 -11.77 7.51 3.48
N LEU A 29 -10.98 7.63 2.40
CA LEU A 29 -9.69 6.94 2.29
C LEU A 29 -8.68 7.41 3.36
N ILE A 30 -8.64 8.71 3.65
CA ILE A 30 -7.84 9.29 4.75
C ILE A 30 -8.22 8.65 6.08
N LEU A 31 -9.52 8.63 6.41
CA LEU A 31 -10.01 8.06 7.67
C LEU A 31 -9.65 6.59 7.80
N ILE A 32 -9.86 5.79 6.75
CA ILE A 32 -9.53 4.36 6.73
C ILE A 32 -8.02 4.15 6.83
N SER A 33 -7.22 4.95 6.12
CA SER A 33 -5.76 4.85 6.16
C SER A 33 -5.22 5.16 7.56
N ILE A 34 -5.69 6.26 8.19
CA ILE A 34 -5.23 6.65 9.53
C ILE A 34 -5.69 5.64 10.58
N THR A 35 -6.98 5.33 10.64
CA THR A 35 -7.51 4.44 11.68
C THR A 35 -7.02 3.00 11.51
N GLY A 36 -7.05 2.48 10.28
CA GLY A 36 -6.65 1.11 9.98
C GLY A 36 -5.17 0.85 10.25
N ASN A 37 -4.27 1.71 9.76
CA ASN A 37 -2.84 1.54 9.94
C ASN A 37 -2.40 1.82 11.39
N SER A 38 -3.04 2.77 12.10
CA SER A 38 -2.82 2.99 13.53
C SER A 38 -3.18 1.75 14.36
N LEU A 39 -4.31 1.10 14.07
CA LEU A 39 -4.73 -0.13 14.74
C LEU A 39 -3.77 -1.29 14.46
N VAL A 40 -3.34 -1.47 13.20
CA VAL A 40 -2.34 -2.48 12.83
C VAL A 40 -1.03 -2.26 13.57
N LEU A 41 -0.52 -1.03 13.57
CA LEU A 41 0.73 -0.69 14.26
C LEU A 41 0.62 -0.91 15.76
N ALA A 42 -0.46 -0.44 16.39
CA ALA A 42 -0.74 -0.65 17.81
C ALA A 42 -0.83 -2.16 18.15
N ALA A 43 -1.44 -2.98 17.30
CA ALA A 43 -1.55 -4.41 17.48
C ALA A 43 -0.17 -5.09 17.48
N ILE A 44 0.70 -4.74 16.52
CA ILE A 44 2.06 -5.30 16.43
C ILE A 44 2.92 -4.85 17.64
N LEU A 45 2.83 -3.58 18.01
CA LEU A 45 3.63 -3.04 19.13
C LEU A 45 3.20 -3.56 20.50
N LYS A 46 1.89 -3.77 20.72
CA LYS A 46 1.34 -4.25 22.00
C LYS A 46 1.32 -5.77 22.15
N THR A 47 1.63 -6.54 21.10
CA THR A 47 1.58 -8.02 21.13
C THR A 47 2.95 -8.62 20.78
N PRO A 48 3.84 -8.81 21.75
CA PRO A 48 5.20 -9.33 21.50
C PRO A 48 5.24 -10.69 20.80
N SER A 49 4.25 -11.54 21.03
CA SER A 49 4.18 -12.91 20.48
C SER A 49 4.09 -12.95 18.94
N ILE A 50 3.62 -11.87 18.28
CA ILE A 50 3.49 -11.82 16.82
C ILE A 50 4.68 -11.13 16.12
N ARG A 51 5.71 -10.69 16.85
CA ARG A 51 6.86 -9.94 16.30
C ARG A 51 7.83 -10.84 15.51
N THR A 52 7.43 -11.26 14.33
CA THR A 52 8.26 -11.99 13.36
C THR A 52 9.01 -11.02 12.42
N PRO A 53 10.03 -11.47 11.65
CA PRO A 53 10.68 -10.65 10.64
C PRO A 53 9.70 -10.02 9.65
N SER A 54 8.69 -10.77 9.19
CA SER A 54 7.65 -10.24 8.29
C SER A 54 6.83 -9.12 8.92
N MET A 55 6.65 -9.11 10.25
CA MET A 55 5.92 -8.03 10.93
C MET A 55 6.68 -6.72 10.95
N ILE A 56 8.01 -6.73 10.85
CA ILE A 56 8.82 -5.50 10.68
C ILE A 56 8.46 -4.81 9.36
N MET A 57 8.34 -5.57 8.27
CA MET A 57 7.92 -5.03 6.97
C MET A 57 6.49 -4.50 7.00
N ILE A 58 5.56 -5.23 7.64
CA ILE A 58 4.17 -4.78 7.79
C ILE A 58 4.10 -3.52 8.66
N SER A 59 4.92 -3.40 9.70
CA SER A 59 5.00 -2.18 10.52
C SER A 59 5.53 -1.00 9.70
N SER A 60 6.58 -1.20 8.90
CA SER A 60 7.10 -0.17 8.00
C SER A 60 6.05 0.30 6.99
N LEU A 61 5.31 -0.66 6.41
CA LEU A 61 4.24 -0.35 5.48
C LEU A 61 3.09 0.40 6.17
N ALA A 62 2.69 -0.01 7.38
CA ALA A 62 1.68 0.70 8.15
C ALA A 62 2.11 2.13 8.53
N VAL A 63 3.41 2.36 8.80
CA VAL A 63 3.94 3.71 9.05
C VAL A 63 3.88 4.56 7.78
N SER A 64 4.35 4.05 6.63
CA SER A 64 4.28 4.80 5.36
C SER A 64 2.83 5.09 4.96
N ASP A 65 1.91 4.14 5.11
CA ASP A 65 0.50 4.31 4.79
C ASP A 65 -0.20 5.30 5.74
N LEU A 66 0.19 5.32 7.02
CA LEU A 66 -0.26 6.33 7.98
C LEU A 66 0.21 7.73 7.55
N LEU A 67 1.46 7.87 7.09
CA LEU A 67 1.97 9.14 6.56
C LEU A 67 1.26 9.55 5.25
N VAL A 68 0.84 8.61 4.41
CA VAL A 68 -0.03 8.92 3.26
C VAL A 68 -1.32 9.60 3.75
N GLY A 69 -2.01 9.02 4.73
CA GLY A 69 -3.27 9.55 5.26
C GLY A 69 -3.12 10.88 6.00
N ILE A 70 -2.06 11.08 6.78
CA ILE A 70 -1.86 12.29 7.60
C ILE A 70 -1.25 13.45 6.79
N MET A 71 -0.41 13.17 5.81
CA MET A 71 0.39 14.19 5.12
C MET A 71 0.09 14.26 3.62
N ALA A 72 0.28 13.17 2.86
CA ALA A 72 0.22 13.24 1.41
C ALA A 72 -1.18 13.53 0.87
N GLN A 73 -2.20 12.84 1.36
CA GLN A 73 -3.58 13.05 0.93
C GLN A 73 -4.15 14.43 1.32
N PRO A 74 -3.98 14.93 2.56
CA PRO A 74 -4.40 16.29 2.88
C PRO A 74 -3.68 17.36 2.06
N LEU A 75 -2.36 17.25 1.87
CA LEU A 75 -1.61 18.17 1.02
C LEU A 75 -2.10 18.13 -0.44
N PHE A 76 -2.40 16.94 -0.95
CA PHE A 76 -2.97 16.76 -2.28
C PHE A 76 -4.31 17.47 -2.42
N LEU A 77 -5.25 17.28 -1.50
CA LEU A 77 -6.56 17.93 -1.53
C LEU A 77 -6.47 19.45 -1.43
N VAL A 78 -5.60 19.98 -0.56
CA VAL A 78 -5.37 21.43 -0.46
C VAL A 78 -4.76 21.98 -1.75
N ASN A 79 -3.83 21.24 -2.39
CA ASN A 79 -3.25 21.65 -3.67
C ASN A 79 -4.31 21.67 -4.79
N GLU A 80 -5.16 20.64 -4.86
CA GLU A 80 -6.28 20.57 -5.82
C GLU A 80 -7.24 21.75 -5.65
N PHE A 81 -7.66 22.03 -4.41
CA PHE A 81 -8.55 23.16 -4.12
C PHE A 81 -7.93 24.51 -4.49
N LYS A 82 -6.64 24.70 -4.16
CA LYS A 82 -5.94 25.95 -4.50
C LYS A 82 -5.73 26.12 -6.01
N ASN A 83 -5.54 25.03 -6.75
CA ASN A 83 -5.41 25.08 -8.21
C ASN A 83 -6.67 25.60 -8.93
N LEU A 84 -7.86 25.63 -8.26
CA LEU A 84 -9.07 26.27 -8.78
C LEU A 84 -8.97 27.80 -8.82
N THR A 85 -8.23 28.40 -7.89
CA THR A 85 -8.10 29.87 -7.77
C THR A 85 -6.77 30.37 -8.28
N GLU A 86 -5.68 29.92 -7.67
CA GLU A 86 -4.31 30.34 -8.00
C GLU A 86 -3.33 29.18 -7.81
N ARG A 87 -2.50 28.92 -8.83
CA ARG A 87 -1.48 27.88 -8.77
C ARG A 87 -0.35 28.25 -7.83
N ASN A 88 -0.23 27.54 -6.70
CA ASN A 88 0.87 27.72 -5.77
C ASN A 88 1.98 26.68 -6.05
N LEU A 89 3.09 27.14 -6.64
CA LEU A 89 4.22 26.29 -7.02
C LEU A 89 4.90 25.60 -5.83
N LEU A 90 4.94 26.27 -4.67
CA LEU A 90 5.51 25.69 -3.44
C LEU A 90 4.63 24.54 -2.94
N LEU A 91 3.32 24.76 -2.85
CA LEU A 91 2.37 23.73 -2.41
C LEU A 91 2.37 22.54 -3.35
N HIS A 92 2.38 22.77 -4.66
CA HIS A 92 2.49 21.72 -5.67
C HIS A 92 3.79 20.91 -5.51
N SER A 93 4.92 21.56 -5.24
CA SER A 93 6.20 20.89 -5.01
C SER A 93 6.19 20.07 -3.73
N LEU A 94 5.64 20.61 -2.64
CA LEU A 94 5.49 19.88 -1.37
C LEU A 94 4.59 18.64 -1.50
N THR A 95 3.46 18.78 -2.19
CA THR A 95 2.53 17.67 -2.46
C THR A 95 3.22 16.57 -3.26
N SER A 96 3.95 16.95 -4.32
CA SER A 96 4.69 15.99 -5.15
C SER A 96 5.77 15.26 -4.35
N LEU A 97 6.60 15.99 -3.60
CA LEU A 97 7.67 15.40 -2.78
C LEU A 97 7.11 14.46 -1.70
N ALA A 98 6.09 14.91 -0.96
CA ALA A 98 5.44 14.11 0.07
C ALA A 98 4.82 12.84 -0.52
N GLY A 99 4.03 12.97 -1.60
CA GLY A 99 3.37 11.85 -2.27
C GLY A 99 4.36 10.81 -2.77
N PHE A 100 5.37 11.22 -3.53
CA PHE A 100 6.38 10.30 -4.08
C PHE A 100 7.21 9.63 -2.99
N PHE A 101 7.57 10.35 -1.92
CA PHE A 101 8.32 9.76 -0.82
C PHE A 101 7.53 8.65 -0.14
N VAL A 102 6.36 8.97 0.40
CA VAL A 102 5.61 7.99 1.20
C VAL A 102 5.04 6.85 0.36
N CYS A 103 4.55 7.13 -0.88
CA CYS A 103 4.09 6.10 -1.80
C CYS A 103 5.25 5.25 -2.33
N GLY A 104 6.43 5.85 -2.54
CA GLY A 104 7.64 5.13 -2.92
C GLY A 104 8.09 4.14 -1.84
N VAL A 105 8.09 4.56 -0.57
CA VAL A 105 8.37 3.67 0.58
C VAL A 105 7.32 2.56 0.68
N SER A 106 6.04 2.89 0.56
CA SER A 106 4.94 1.91 0.59
C SER A 106 5.09 0.87 -0.51
N LEU A 107 5.34 1.28 -1.75
CA LEU A 107 5.56 0.40 -2.90
C LEU A 107 6.79 -0.49 -2.71
N GLY A 108 7.93 0.07 -2.30
CA GLY A 108 9.16 -0.67 -2.04
C GLY A 108 8.97 -1.70 -0.92
N THR A 109 8.32 -1.31 0.18
CA THR A 109 8.02 -2.22 1.29
C THR A 109 7.06 -3.34 0.87
N THR A 110 6.06 -3.04 0.04
CA THR A 110 5.16 -4.05 -0.53
C THR A 110 5.94 -5.04 -1.41
N THR A 111 6.89 -4.55 -2.19
CA THR A 111 7.80 -5.40 -2.99
C THR A 111 8.66 -6.30 -2.09
N LEU A 112 9.22 -5.78 -0.99
CA LEU A 112 9.93 -6.60 0.00
C LEU A 112 9.04 -7.69 0.62
N ILE A 113 7.77 -7.39 0.89
CA ILE A 113 6.80 -8.38 1.37
C ILE A 113 6.57 -9.48 0.31
N CYS A 114 6.50 -9.14 -0.98
CA CYS A 114 6.41 -10.13 -2.06
C CYS A 114 7.66 -11.03 -2.10
N VAL A 115 8.86 -10.44 -1.97
CA VAL A 115 10.13 -11.20 -1.89
C VAL A 115 10.12 -12.13 -0.68
N ASP A 116 9.72 -11.66 0.50
CA ASP A 116 9.62 -12.45 1.72
C ASP A 116 8.68 -13.66 1.55
N ARG A 117 7.55 -13.46 0.88
CA ARG A 117 6.62 -14.56 0.58
C ARG A 117 7.18 -15.58 -0.38
N PHE A 118 7.89 -15.13 -1.41
CA PHE A 118 8.60 -16.01 -2.33
C PHE A 118 9.65 -16.84 -1.59
N MET A 119 10.49 -16.21 -0.75
CA MET A 119 11.49 -16.89 0.06
C MET A 119 10.88 -17.92 1.00
N ALA A 120 9.74 -17.61 1.62
CA ALA A 120 9.03 -18.53 2.49
C ALA A 120 8.49 -19.77 1.76
N VAL A 121 8.06 -19.63 0.50
CA VAL A 121 7.56 -20.74 -0.31
C VAL A 121 8.71 -21.56 -0.91
N GLN A 122 9.75 -20.89 -1.41
CA GLN A 122 10.88 -21.52 -2.10
C GLN A 122 11.83 -22.25 -1.13
N TYR A 123 12.14 -21.63 0.03
CA TYR A 123 13.17 -22.14 0.95
C TYR A 123 12.59 -22.63 2.26
N HIS A 124 11.40 -23.17 2.25
CA HIS A 124 10.59 -23.58 3.40
C HIS A 124 11.41 -24.00 4.65
N MET A 125 12.37 -24.95 4.51
CA MET A 125 13.19 -25.45 5.63
C MET A 125 14.31 -24.48 6.04
N ARG A 126 14.82 -23.65 5.14
CA ARG A 126 15.93 -22.72 5.38
C ARG A 126 15.46 -21.27 5.54
N TYR A 127 14.17 -21.02 5.47
CA TYR A 127 13.62 -19.67 5.53
C TYR A 127 14.08 -18.89 6.77
N SER A 128 14.02 -19.49 7.95
CA SER A 128 14.38 -18.85 9.22
C SER A 128 15.87 -18.50 9.35
N SER A 129 16.76 -19.20 8.63
CA SER A 129 18.20 -18.88 8.59
C SER A 129 18.52 -17.76 7.59
N ILE A 130 17.71 -17.61 6.55
CA ILE A 130 17.90 -16.60 5.50
C ILE A 130 17.24 -15.27 5.91
N VAL A 131 15.99 -15.33 6.37
CA VAL A 131 15.18 -14.14 6.72
C VAL A 131 15.25 -13.89 8.22
N THR A 132 16.27 -13.14 8.64
CA THR A 132 16.47 -12.73 10.02
C THR A 132 15.93 -11.32 10.29
N LYS A 133 15.60 -11.01 11.56
CA LYS A 133 15.09 -9.67 11.94
C LYS A 133 16.04 -8.54 11.53
N LEU A 134 17.34 -8.71 11.69
CA LEU A 134 18.33 -7.69 11.35
C LEU A 134 18.41 -7.46 9.83
N ARG A 135 18.45 -8.52 9.02
CA ARG A 135 18.47 -8.40 7.56
C ARG A 135 17.23 -7.67 7.03
N VAL A 136 16.07 -8.03 7.57
CA VAL A 136 14.81 -7.36 7.21
C VAL A 136 14.84 -5.89 7.62
N LEU A 137 15.32 -5.57 8.81
CA LEU A 137 15.46 -4.19 9.26
C LEU A 137 16.38 -3.39 8.35
N TYR A 138 17.54 -3.93 7.96
CA TYR A 138 18.45 -3.28 7.02
C TYR A 138 17.80 -3.02 5.65
N THR A 139 17.06 -3.99 5.10
CA THR A 139 16.38 -3.80 3.81
C THR A 139 15.28 -2.74 3.89
N VAL A 140 14.53 -2.71 4.99
CA VAL A 140 13.52 -1.67 5.23
C VAL A 140 14.17 -0.28 5.33
N VAL A 141 15.21 -0.14 6.18
CA VAL A 141 15.95 1.13 6.32
C VAL A 141 16.55 1.57 4.98
N ALA A 142 17.14 0.64 4.23
CA ALA A 142 17.67 0.93 2.90
C ALA A 142 16.58 1.44 1.94
N THR A 143 15.37 0.90 1.99
CA THR A 143 14.23 1.37 1.17
C THR A 143 13.85 2.81 1.54
N TRP A 144 13.77 3.15 2.83
CA TRP A 144 13.49 4.50 3.31
C TRP A 144 14.58 5.49 2.88
N LEU A 145 15.85 5.13 3.09
CA LEU A 145 16.99 5.97 2.71
C LEU A 145 17.07 6.17 1.19
N PHE A 146 16.87 5.10 0.40
CA PHE A 146 16.87 5.19 -1.06
C PHE A 146 15.79 6.17 -1.55
N THR A 147 14.54 6.02 -1.11
CA THR A 147 13.46 6.92 -1.50
C THR A 147 13.69 8.36 -1.02
N PHE A 148 14.26 8.54 0.18
CA PHE A 148 14.62 9.85 0.70
C PHE A 148 15.72 10.52 -0.15
N LEU A 149 16.78 9.80 -0.49
CA LEU A 149 17.87 10.33 -1.33
C LEU A 149 17.39 10.72 -2.74
N CYS A 150 16.41 9.96 -3.27
CA CYS A 150 15.81 10.31 -4.56
C CYS A 150 15.08 11.67 -4.53
N LEU A 151 14.63 12.19 -3.36
CA LEU A 151 14.06 13.54 -3.27
C LEU A 151 15.05 14.63 -3.67
N GLY A 152 16.35 14.42 -3.43
CA GLY A 152 17.40 15.38 -3.83
C GLY A 152 17.42 15.66 -5.34
N LEU A 153 17.06 14.66 -6.15
CA LEU A 153 17.00 14.82 -7.61
C LEU A 153 15.86 15.75 -8.05
N TYR A 154 14.79 15.90 -7.27
CA TYR A 154 13.71 16.84 -7.56
C TYR A 154 14.19 18.28 -7.64
N PHE A 155 15.10 18.67 -6.75
CA PHE A 155 15.68 20.02 -6.72
C PHE A 155 16.69 20.26 -7.86
N TRP A 156 17.36 19.20 -8.31
CA TRP A 156 18.32 19.31 -9.42
C TRP A 156 17.60 19.30 -10.78
N ASN A 157 16.74 18.28 -11.04
CA ASN A 157 16.09 18.11 -12.35
C ASN A 157 14.75 17.40 -12.22
N LYS A 158 13.67 18.18 -12.16
CA LYS A 158 12.29 17.66 -12.00
C LYS A 158 11.91 16.58 -13.04
N PRO A 159 12.15 16.75 -14.35
CA PRO A 159 11.86 15.72 -15.33
C PRO A 159 12.57 14.39 -15.06
N ARG A 160 13.87 14.43 -14.70
CA ARG A 160 14.65 13.22 -14.37
C ARG A 160 14.13 12.53 -13.11
N TYR A 161 13.73 13.31 -12.12
CA TYR A 161 13.11 12.78 -10.90
C TYR A 161 11.83 12.00 -11.20
N HIS A 162 10.92 12.56 -11.98
CA HIS A 162 9.69 11.88 -12.35
C HIS A 162 9.95 10.63 -13.21
N LEU A 163 10.91 10.70 -14.15
CA LEU A 163 11.34 9.55 -14.93
C LEU A 163 11.87 8.42 -14.02
N LEU A 164 12.72 8.76 -13.05
CA LEU A 164 13.25 7.79 -12.08
C LEU A 164 12.14 7.16 -11.24
N ALA A 165 11.18 7.98 -10.77
CA ALA A 165 10.02 7.50 -10.02
C ALA A 165 9.17 6.52 -10.85
N GLY A 166 8.97 6.81 -12.14
CA GLY A 166 8.28 5.90 -13.06
C GLY A 166 9.03 4.60 -13.30
N ILE A 167 10.35 4.67 -13.53
CA ILE A 167 11.21 3.49 -13.68
C ILE A 167 11.17 2.65 -12.39
N TYR A 168 11.29 3.27 -11.22
CA TYR A 168 11.21 2.59 -9.92
C TYR A 168 9.87 1.87 -9.76
N THR A 169 8.76 2.54 -10.07
CA THR A 169 7.41 1.94 -10.00
C THR A 169 7.27 0.75 -10.96
N ALA A 170 7.71 0.92 -12.21
CA ALA A 170 7.67 -0.15 -13.22
C ALA A 170 8.53 -1.35 -12.79
N MET A 171 9.73 -1.12 -12.28
CA MET A 171 10.60 -2.19 -11.76
C MET A 171 9.96 -2.95 -10.60
N CYS A 172 9.36 -2.26 -9.63
CA CYS A 172 8.65 -2.90 -8.54
C CYS A 172 7.49 -3.77 -9.04
N LEU A 173 6.70 -3.28 -10.00
CA LEU A 173 5.61 -4.05 -10.62
C LEU A 173 6.14 -5.29 -11.36
N ILE A 174 7.21 -5.15 -12.14
CA ILE A 174 7.84 -6.27 -12.87
C ILE A 174 8.38 -7.33 -11.90
N ILE A 175 9.10 -6.92 -10.86
CA ILE A 175 9.62 -7.83 -9.83
C ILE A 175 8.46 -8.57 -9.15
N CYS A 176 7.42 -7.88 -8.71
CA CYS A 176 6.27 -8.52 -8.07
C CYS A 176 5.53 -9.48 -9.00
N THR A 177 5.37 -9.12 -10.28
CA THR A 177 4.77 -9.99 -11.29
C THR A 177 5.58 -11.27 -11.46
N TYR A 178 6.91 -11.15 -11.63
CA TYR A 178 7.82 -12.29 -11.75
C TYR A 178 7.74 -13.20 -10.52
N LEU A 179 7.84 -12.62 -9.31
CA LEU A 179 7.77 -13.38 -8.06
C LEU A 179 6.43 -14.09 -7.90
N TYR A 180 5.33 -13.42 -8.26
CA TYR A 180 4.02 -14.04 -8.21
C TYR A 180 3.89 -15.24 -9.14
N ILE A 181 4.37 -15.12 -10.40
CA ILE A 181 4.38 -16.23 -11.35
C ILE A 181 5.20 -17.42 -10.80
N LYS A 182 6.35 -17.14 -10.19
CA LYS A 182 7.18 -18.17 -9.53
C LYS A 182 6.46 -18.84 -8.36
N ILE A 183 5.85 -18.07 -7.46
CA ILE A 183 5.07 -18.60 -6.32
C ILE A 183 3.94 -19.50 -6.83
N TYR A 184 3.21 -19.06 -7.84
CA TYR A 184 2.12 -19.83 -8.43
C TYR A 184 2.63 -21.15 -9.03
N GLY A 185 3.73 -21.12 -9.78
CA GLY A 185 4.37 -22.31 -10.36
C GLY A 185 4.78 -23.34 -9.30
N ILE A 186 5.44 -22.89 -8.23
CA ILE A 186 5.88 -23.76 -7.13
C ILE A 186 4.67 -24.39 -6.43
N VAL A 187 3.67 -23.60 -6.09
CA VAL A 187 2.46 -24.11 -5.41
C VAL A 187 1.72 -25.11 -6.30
N ARG A 188 1.58 -24.84 -7.59
CA ARG A 188 0.96 -25.77 -8.55
C ARG A 188 1.75 -27.07 -8.67
N HIS A 189 3.08 -27.01 -8.76
CA HIS A 189 3.94 -28.19 -8.84
C HIS A 189 3.78 -29.08 -7.60
N HIS A 190 3.85 -28.52 -6.40
CA HIS A 190 3.62 -29.28 -5.17
C HIS A 190 2.20 -29.89 -5.10
N GLN A 191 1.18 -29.19 -5.63
CA GLN A 191 -0.17 -29.74 -5.70
C GLN A 191 -0.27 -30.97 -6.57
N LEU A 192 0.40 -30.95 -7.75
CA LEU A 192 0.42 -32.08 -8.67
C LEU A 192 1.15 -33.29 -8.06
N GLN A 193 2.29 -33.06 -7.42
CA GLN A 193 3.05 -34.12 -6.74
C GLN A 193 2.22 -34.83 -5.66
N ILE A 194 1.48 -34.08 -4.84
CA ILE A 194 0.66 -34.66 -3.79
C ILE A 194 -0.52 -35.46 -4.38
N ARG A 195 -1.18 -34.94 -5.41
CA ARG A 195 -2.28 -35.69 -6.08
C ARG A 195 -1.79 -37.02 -6.65
N VAL A 196 -0.62 -37.03 -7.28
CA VAL A 196 -0.03 -38.28 -7.82
C VAL A 196 0.29 -39.27 -6.70
N GLN A 197 0.83 -38.77 -5.56
CA GLN A 197 1.15 -39.63 -4.43
C GLN A 197 -0.11 -40.15 -3.69
N GLU A 198 -1.19 -39.35 -3.58
CA GLU A 198 -2.47 -39.78 -3.01
C GLU A 198 -3.11 -40.88 -3.85
N GLN A 199 -3.01 -40.79 -5.20
CA GLN A 199 -3.49 -41.82 -6.10
C GLN A 199 -2.68 -43.15 -6.01
N ALA A 200 -1.36 -43.03 -5.74
CA ALA A 200 -0.48 -44.21 -5.68
C ALA A 200 -0.58 -44.97 -4.34
N VAL A 201 -0.93 -44.32 -3.22
CA VAL A 201 -0.80 -44.93 -1.88
C VAL A 201 -2.14 -45.21 -1.20
N HIS A 202 -3.29 -44.85 -1.78
CA HIS A 202 -4.63 -45.01 -1.15
C HIS A 202 -4.75 -44.51 0.31
N SER A 203 -3.77 -43.76 0.80
CA SER A 203 -3.67 -43.26 2.17
C SER A 203 -3.72 -41.75 2.19
N SER A 204 -4.81 -41.19 2.72
CA SER A 204 -4.96 -39.75 2.95
C SER A 204 -4.05 -39.29 4.08
N ASN A 205 -2.91 -38.70 3.76
CA ASN A 205 -1.99 -38.16 4.75
C ASN A 205 -2.48 -36.77 5.19
N VAL A 206 -3.28 -36.70 6.27
CA VAL A 206 -3.92 -35.48 6.81
C VAL A 206 -2.92 -34.32 7.01
N GLY A 207 -1.68 -34.63 7.40
CA GLY A 207 -0.62 -33.63 7.57
C GLY A 207 -0.22 -32.93 6.26
N ARG A 208 -0.16 -33.68 5.14
CA ARG A 208 0.14 -33.13 3.81
C ARG A 208 -0.99 -32.25 3.30
N GLN A 209 -2.25 -32.66 3.49
CA GLN A 209 -3.42 -31.85 3.12
C GLN A 209 -3.42 -30.51 3.86
N HIS A 210 -3.10 -30.52 5.16
CA HIS A 210 -2.97 -29.29 5.95
C HIS A 210 -1.85 -28.36 5.45
N LEU A 211 -0.69 -28.91 5.09
CA LEU A 211 0.42 -28.13 4.51
C LEU A 211 -0.02 -27.48 3.20
N MET A 212 -0.72 -28.22 2.34
CA MET A 212 -1.22 -27.70 1.06
C MET A 212 -2.24 -26.59 1.20
N LEU A 213 -3.17 -26.74 2.14
CA LEU A 213 -4.15 -25.68 2.43
C LEU A 213 -3.46 -24.40 2.91
N ARG A 214 -2.41 -24.51 3.72
CA ARG A 214 -1.59 -23.36 4.16
C ARG A 214 -0.87 -22.70 2.98
N LEU A 215 -0.22 -23.49 2.10
CA LEU A 215 0.48 -22.98 0.91
C LEU A 215 -0.49 -22.29 -0.07
N LYS A 216 -1.64 -22.92 -0.37
CA LYS A 216 -2.70 -22.31 -1.19
C LYS A 216 -3.17 -20.98 -0.62
N LYS A 217 -3.47 -20.95 0.69
CA LYS A 217 -3.92 -19.73 1.36
C LYS A 217 -2.86 -18.63 1.34
N SER A 218 -1.57 -19.00 1.52
CA SER A 218 -0.46 -18.05 1.42
C SER A 218 -0.33 -17.49 0.01
N ALA A 219 -0.36 -18.34 -1.02
CA ALA A 219 -0.26 -17.92 -2.42
C ALA A 219 -1.44 -17.04 -2.84
N PHE A 220 -2.68 -17.42 -2.50
CA PHE A 220 -3.87 -16.63 -2.81
C PHE A 220 -3.84 -15.25 -2.15
N SER A 221 -3.41 -15.18 -0.91
CA SER A 221 -3.25 -13.93 -0.20
C SER A 221 -2.20 -13.01 -0.83
N THR A 222 -1.05 -13.57 -1.26
CA THR A 222 -0.01 -12.81 -1.97
C THR A 222 -0.52 -12.30 -3.32
N PHE A 223 -1.37 -13.09 -3.99
CA PHE A 223 -2.04 -12.69 -5.23
C PHE A 223 -2.93 -11.46 -5.04
N LEU A 224 -3.73 -11.42 -4.00
CA LEU A 224 -4.57 -10.24 -3.73
C LEU A 224 -3.75 -8.97 -3.49
N PHE A 225 -2.66 -9.05 -2.73
CA PHE A 225 -1.74 -7.91 -2.57
C PHE A 225 -1.18 -7.45 -3.91
N TYR A 226 -0.74 -8.41 -4.74
CA TYR A 226 -0.23 -8.11 -6.07
C TYR A 226 -1.28 -7.44 -6.96
N ILE A 227 -2.51 -7.97 -7.03
CA ILE A 227 -3.59 -7.39 -7.83
C ILE A 227 -3.94 -5.99 -7.34
N CYS A 228 -4.08 -5.76 -6.04
CA CYS A 228 -4.34 -4.43 -5.50
C CYS A 228 -3.21 -3.44 -5.86
N MET A 229 -1.96 -3.87 -5.73
CA MET A 229 -0.82 -3.06 -6.12
C MET A 229 -0.82 -2.71 -7.61
N VAL A 230 -1.10 -3.69 -8.50
CA VAL A 230 -1.21 -3.45 -9.94
C VAL A 230 -2.33 -2.46 -10.24
N ILE A 231 -3.54 -2.68 -9.72
CA ILE A 231 -4.68 -1.78 -9.93
C ILE A 231 -4.35 -0.35 -9.48
N CYS A 232 -3.65 -0.21 -8.33
CA CYS A 232 -3.36 1.11 -7.78
C CYS A 232 -2.22 1.85 -8.52
N PHE A 233 -1.18 1.17 -8.94
CA PHE A 233 0.01 1.83 -9.51
C PHE A 233 0.07 1.80 -11.03
N PHE A 234 -0.55 0.83 -11.70
CA PHE A 234 -0.49 0.69 -13.16
C PHE A 234 -1.07 1.88 -13.93
N PRO A 235 -2.20 2.52 -13.51
CA PRO A 235 -2.70 3.73 -14.17
C PRO A 235 -1.66 4.84 -14.24
N ASN A 236 -0.91 5.06 -13.15
CA ASN A 236 0.15 6.06 -13.10
C ASN A 236 1.30 5.74 -14.08
N VAL A 237 1.71 4.46 -14.18
CA VAL A 237 2.74 4.02 -15.13
C VAL A 237 2.27 4.23 -16.58
N ILE A 238 1.00 3.94 -16.89
CA ILE A 238 0.42 4.18 -18.22
C ILE A 238 0.46 5.66 -18.56
N LEU A 239 0.01 6.53 -17.66
CA LEU A 239 0.01 7.97 -17.90
C LEU A 239 1.43 8.49 -18.12
N MET A 240 2.38 7.97 -17.38
CA MET A 240 3.78 8.32 -17.53
C MET A 240 4.37 7.87 -18.87
N ALA A 241 4.00 6.68 -19.33
CA ALA A 241 4.42 6.15 -20.63
C ALA A 241 3.80 6.92 -21.82
N LEU A 242 2.52 7.30 -21.71
CA LEU A 242 1.79 8.00 -22.78
C LEU A 242 2.15 9.48 -22.89
N PHE A 243 2.32 10.16 -21.76
CA PHE A 243 2.47 11.62 -21.71
C PHE A 243 3.85 12.08 -21.31
N GLY A 244 4.74 11.14 -20.97
CA GLY A 244 6.10 11.40 -20.53
C GLY A 244 6.15 12.21 -19.23
N THR A 245 7.27 12.93 -19.05
CA THR A 245 7.50 13.75 -17.86
C THR A 245 7.02 15.19 -18.03
N VAL A 246 6.24 15.49 -19.05
CA VAL A 246 5.78 16.85 -19.35
C VAL A 246 4.58 17.20 -18.45
N TYR A 247 4.88 17.50 -17.19
CA TYR A 247 3.93 18.05 -16.22
C TYR A 247 3.53 19.50 -16.47
N ALA A 248 3.81 20.04 -17.67
CA ALA A 248 3.64 21.45 -17.98
C ALA A 248 2.17 21.89 -18.12
N LYS A 249 1.26 20.95 -18.34
CA LYS A 249 -0.19 21.22 -18.39
C LYS A 249 -0.89 20.37 -17.36
N TRP A 250 -1.72 21.03 -16.53
CA TRP A 250 -2.65 20.34 -15.64
C TRP A 250 -3.50 19.34 -16.46
N ARG A 251 -3.53 18.11 -15.97
CA ARG A 251 -4.30 17.02 -16.56
C ARG A 251 -5.06 16.30 -15.46
N PRO A 252 -6.39 16.32 -15.51
CA PRO A 252 -7.24 15.69 -14.49
C PRO A 252 -7.02 14.20 -14.34
N GLU A 253 -6.52 13.54 -15.38
CA GLU A 253 -6.19 12.11 -15.36
C GLU A 253 -5.09 11.77 -14.34
N TRP A 254 -4.12 12.69 -14.13
CA TRP A 254 -3.07 12.52 -13.14
C TRP A 254 -3.60 12.59 -11.71
N ASP A 255 -4.57 13.45 -11.46
CA ASP A 255 -5.14 13.65 -10.13
C ASP A 255 -5.99 12.45 -9.73
N LEU A 256 -6.77 11.90 -10.67
CA LEU A 256 -7.50 10.66 -10.47
C LEU A 256 -6.56 9.46 -10.27
N ALA A 257 -5.50 9.33 -11.08
CA ALA A 257 -4.51 8.27 -10.91
C ALA A 257 -3.78 8.37 -9.56
N THR A 258 -3.49 9.58 -9.09
CA THR A 258 -2.90 9.81 -7.76
C THR A 258 -3.85 9.38 -6.65
N THR A 259 -5.14 9.68 -6.75
CA THR A 259 -6.17 9.19 -5.82
C THR A 259 -6.21 7.66 -5.79
N VAL A 260 -6.10 7.00 -6.95
CA VAL A 260 -6.04 5.52 -7.04
C VAL A 260 -4.76 4.98 -6.39
N VAL A 261 -3.62 5.66 -6.52
CA VAL A 261 -2.39 5.28 -5.78
C VAL A 261 -2.59 5.37 -4.27
N PHE A 262 -3.22 6.44 -3.77
CA PHE A 262 -3.50 6.59 -2.33
C PHE A 262 -4.46 5.53 -1.79
N MET A 263 -5.37 5.02 -2.61
CA MET A 263 -6.28 3.92 -2.22
C MET A 263 -5.51 2.67 -1.75
N ASN A 264 -4.30 2.42 -2.28
CA ASN A 264 -3.44 1.32 -1.83
C ASN A 264 -3.21 1.35 -0.31
N SER A 265 -2.95 2.52 0.27
CA SER A 265 -2.68 2.68 1.70
C SER A 265 -3.91 2.41 2.58
N SER A 266 -5.10 2.64 2.06
CA SER A 266 -6.37 2.36 2.76
C SER A 266 -6.78 0.89 2.67
N ILE A 267 -6.41 0.18 1.59
CA ILE A 267 -6.72 -1.25 1.39
C ILE A 267 -5.81 -2.14 2.25
N ASN A 268 -4.56 -1.75 2.46
CA ASN A 268 -3.54 -2.56 3.15
C ASN A 268 -3.97 -3.07 4.54
N PRO A 269 -4.53 -2.26 5.47
CA PRO A 269 -4.99 -2.75 6.77
C PRO A 269 -6.06 -3.84 6.67
N ILE A 270 -6.97 -3.70 5.70
CA ILE A 270 -8.04 -4.66 5.45
C ILE A 270 -7.45 -5.99 5.01
N LEU A 271 -6.51 -5.97 4.07
CA LEU A 271 -5.84 -7.16 3.56
C LEU A 271 -5.04 -7.88 4.65
N TYR A 272 -4.34 -7.13 5.54
CA TYR A 272 -3.60 -7.75 6.64
C TYR A 272 -4.52 -8.39 7.67
N CYS A 273 -5.57 -7.70 8.10
CA CYS A 273 -6.54 -8.23 9.04
C CYS A 273 -7.28 -9.44 8.46
N TRP A 274 -7.58 -9.45 7.16
CA TRP A 274 -8.18 -10.60 6.50
C TRP A 274 -7.21 -11.79 6.44
N ARG A 275 -5.94 -11.55 6.14
CA ARG A 275 -4.92 -12.57 5.94
C ARG A 275 -4.41 -13.20 7.24
N LEU A 276 -4.02 -12.36 8.21
CA LEU A 276 -3.28 -12.75 9.40
C LEU A 276 -4.24 -12.89 10.59
N ARG A 277 -4.59 -14.15 10.93
CA ARG A 277 -5.52 -14.44 12.04
C ARG A 277 -5.03 -13.86 13.37
N GLU A 278 -3.74 -13.97 13.64
CA GLU A 278 -3.11 -13.45 14.87
C GLU A 278 -3.20 -11.93 14.94
N LEU A 279 -2.89 -11.24 13.84
CA LEU A 279 -3.01 -9.78 13.76
C LEU A 279 -4.46 -9.33 13.90
N ARG A 280 -5.39 -10.00 13.24
CA ARG A 280 -6.82 -9.74 13.37
C ARG A 280 -7.32 -9.92 14.82
N ALA A 281 -6.87 -10.97 15.50
CA ALA A 281 -7.22 -11.18 16.92
C ALA A 281 -6.65 -10.07 17.81
N ALA A 282 -5.39 -9.66 17.58
CA ALA A 282 -4.77 -8.55 18.28
C ALA A 282 -5.47 -7.21 18.03
N VAL A 283 -5.81 -6.91 16.77
CA VAL A 283 -6.57 -5.70 16.39
C VAL A 283 -7.95 -5.69 17.06
N ARG A 284 -8.69 -6.80 17.02
CA ARG A 284 -10.00 -6.91 17.71
C ARG A 284 -9.88 -6.68 19.22
N LYS A 285 -8.87 -7.27 19.86
CA LYS A 285 -8.62 -7.10 21.30
C LYS A 285 -8.39 -5.63 21.66
N ILE A 286 -7.62 -4.91 20.84
CA ILE A 286 -7.34 -3.48 21.06
C ILE A 286 -8.60 -2.64 20.79
N GLY A 287 -9.31 -2.90 19.70
CA GLY A 287 -10.55 -2.21 19.36
C GLY A 287 -11.61 -2.34 20.47
N ASN A 288 -11.83 -3.56 20.97
CA ASN A 288 -12.75 -3.79 22.08
C ASN A 288 -12.33 -3.05 23.35
N LYS A 289 -11.01 -3.05 23.65
CA LYS A 289 -10.52 -2.31 24.84
C LYS A 289 -10.71 -0.81 24.71
N MET A 290 -10.60 -0.24 23.53
CA MET A 290 -10.85 1.18 23.28
C MET A 290 -12.34 1.52 23.43
N LEU A 291 -13.23 0.67 22.89
CA LEU A 291 -14.68 0.85 23.00
C LEU A 291 -15.17 0.73 24.45
N HIS A 292 -14.69 -0.28 25.19
CA HIS A 292 -15.06 -0.40 26.62
C HIS A 292 -14.58 0.78 27.46
N LYS A 293 -13.36 1.28 27.20
CA LYS A 293 -12.86 2.46 27.91
C LYS A 293 -13.70 3.71 27.62
N GLN A 294 -14.17 3.90 26.39
CA GLN A 294 -15.07 5.00 26.04
C GLN A 294 -16.42 4.88 26.78
N THR A 295 -16.98 3.67 26.83
CA THR A 295 -18.26 3.44 27.54
C THR A 295 -18.13 3.73 29.04
N ASP A 296 -17.00 3.35 29.67
CA ASP A 296 -16.75 3.62 31.09
C ASP A 296 -16.54 5.13 31.33
N GLU A 297 -15.86 5.86 30.46
CA GLU A 297 -15.68 7.31 30.55
C GLU A 297 -17.00 8.09 30.35
N GLU A 298 -17.88 7.64 29.45
CA GLU A 298 -19.23 8.22 29.24
C GLU A 298 -20.13 7.98 30.45
N ILE A 299 -20.11 6.79 31.05
CA ILE A 299 -20.88 6.50 32.26
C ILE A 299 -20.43 7.36 33.42
N VAL A 300 -19.12 7.55 33.60
CA VAL A 300 -18.55 8.37 34.66
C VAL A 300 -18.96 9.86 34.48
N THR A 301 -18.87 10.39 33.25
CA THR A 301 -19.24 11.79 32.98
C THR A 301 -20.73 12.05 33.15
N THR A 302 -21.60 11.10 32.80
CA THR A 302 -23.05 11.22 33.03
C THR A 302 -23.44 11.09 34.50
N THR A 303 -22.66 10.33 35.29
CA THR A 303 -22.93 10.18 36.75
C THR A 303 -22.52 11.42 37.55
N TYR A 304 -21.58 12.23 37.09
CA TYR A 304 -21.13 13.49 37.76
C TYR A 304 -21.83 14.73 37.23
N ALA A 305 -22.66 14.65 36.19
CA ALA A 305 -23.39 15.78 35.59
C ALA A 305 -24.89 15.81 35.99
N GLY A 306 -25.36 14.84 36.75
CA GLY A 306 -26.70 14.80 37.37
C GLY A 306 -26.63 15.00 38.85
#